data_2cd988daa511b633512e183fa8c41205
#
_entry.id   2cd988daa511b633512e183fa8c41205
#
_cell.length_a   1.000
_cell.length_b   1.000
_cell.length_c   1.000
_cell.angle_alpha   90.00
_cell.angle_beta   90.00
_cell.angle_gamma   90.00
#
_symmetry.space_group_name_H-M   'P 1'
#
loop_
_entity.id
_entity.type
_entity.pdbx_description
1 polymer ?
#
loop_
_entity_poly.entity_id
_entity_poly.type
_entity_poly.pdbx_seq_one_letter_code
_entity_poly.pdbx_strand_id
1 'polypeptide(L)'
;GEGMLVHDYFFAKSLDHVRPGGLVAFITASGTLDKKSSSARRELAARAELVCAARLPDSTFRASAGTTVTSDVVVLRKRHERISNEEAAGLPWVGTVEHSDGVRVNRWIAEHREAVLGELEVVSGPYGPQLACKGDWAEAAASLAGRLMELAAGSYEERPLPAARGGAAAADLIEADPSVPDGCYGVVDGALWYREGDTMRLYGGPKSQEARIRALAGLRDLGREYLALQSAGADDE
;
A
#
# COMPACT_ATOMS: atom_id res chain seq x y z
N GLY A 1 0.11 -26.34 2.93
CA GLY A 1 0.58 -25.00 3.24
C GLY A 1 -0.59 -24.13 3.66
N GLU A 2 -0.51 -23.48 4.81
CA GLU A 2 -1.53 -22.48 5.20
C GLU A 2 -1.57 -21.38 4.12
N GLY A 3 -2.74 -21.20 3.51
CA GLY A 3 -2.95 -20.15 2.52
C GLY A 3 -2.71 -18.77 3.14
N MET A 4 -2.12 -17.87 2.37
CA MET A 4 -1.95 -16.46 2.76
C MET A 4 -3.33 -15.80 2.85
N LEU A 5 -3.62 -15.10 3.95
CA LEU A 5 -4.86 -14.33 4.06
C LEU A 5 -4.88 -13.19 3.04
N VAL A 6 -6.08 -12.71 2.70
CA VAL A 6 -6.26 -11.70 1.65
C VAL A 6 -5.40 -10.45 1.88
N HIS A 7 -5.37 -9.93 3.10
CA HIS A 7 -4.55 -8.75 3.43
C HIS A 7 -3.05 -9.04 3.36
N ASP A 8 -2.58 -10.23 3.78
CA ASP A 8 -1.17 -10.62 3.64
C ASP A 8 -0.76 -10.72 2.16
N TYR A 9 -1.67 -11.24 1.32
CA TYR A 9 -1.47 -11.31 -0.13
C TYR A 9 -1.30 -9.92 -0.74
N PHE A 10 -2.12 -8.94 -0.33
CA PHE A 10 -2.00 -7.57 -0.85
C PHE A 10 -0.67 -6.91 -0.44
N PHE A 11 -0.19 -7.12 0.78
CA PHE A 11 1.15 -6.68 1.15
C PHE A 11 2.23 -7.29 0.25
N ALA A 12 2.22 -8.62 0.09
CA ALA A 12 3.20 -9.32 -0.75
C ALA A 12 3.14 -8.85 -2.20
N LYS A 13 1.91 -8.69 -2.73
CA LYS A 13 1.69 -8.24 -4.11
C LYS A 13 2.14 -6.81 -4.34
N SER A 14 1.88 -5.91 -3.41
CA SER A 14 2.37 -4.53 -3.48
C SER A 14 3.89 -4.45 -3.46
N LEU A 15 4.54 -5.29 -2.66
CA LEU A 15 6.00 -5.38 -2.66
C LEU A 15 6.58 -5.87 -4.01
N ASP A 16 5.81 -6.64 -4.81
CA ASP A 16 6.24 -7.01 -6.17
C ASP A 16 6.33 -5.80 -7.09
N HIS A 17 5.42 -4.84 -6.93
CA HIS A 17 5.28 -3.69 -7.82
C HIS A 17 6.08 -2.46 -7.38
N VAL A 18 6.44 -2.36 -6.10
CA VAL A 18 7.23 -1.25 -5.56
C VAL A 18 8.71 -1.47 -5.85
N ARG A 19 9.44 -0.41 -6.21
CA ARG A 19 10.89 -0.45 -6.37
C ARG A 19 11.60 -0.70 -5.03
N PRO A 20 12.84 -1.23 -5.01
CA PRO A 20 13.67 -1.27 -3.80
C PRO A 20 13.77 0.13 -3.16
N GLY A 21 13.66 0.20 -1.84
CA GLY A 21 13.59 1.45 -1.08
C GLY A 21 12.21 2.15 -1.10
N GLY A 22 11.28 1.70 -1.95
CA GLY A 22 9.90 2.25 -1.98
C GLY A 22 9.05 1.79 -0.80
N LEU A 23 8.04 2.56 -0.47
CA LEU A 23 7.15 2.35 0.66
C LEU A 23 5.85 1.66 0.24
N VAL A 24 5.34 0.81 1.12
CA VAL A 24 4.01 0.21 1.08
C VAL A 24 3.34 0.54 2.41
N ALA A 25 2.19 1.20 2.37
CA ALA A 25 1.42 1.55 3.56
C ALA A 25 0.00 1.01 3.43
N PHE A 26 -0.47 0.31 4.47
CA PHE A 26 -1.83 -0.21 4.55
C PHE A 26 -2.44 0.02 5.91
N ILE A 27 -3.76 0.16 5.93
CA ILE A 27 -4.56 -0.04 7.13
C ILE A 27 -5.13 -1.45 7.06
N THR A 28 -4.91 -2.23 8.10
CA THR A 28 -5.31 -3.63 8.17
C THR A 28 -5.84 -3.99 9.56
N ALA A 29 -6.63 -5.05 9.66
CA ALA A 29 -7.03 -5.55 10.98
C ALA A 29 -5.80 -6.00 11.80
N SER A 30 -5.85 -5.82 13.12
CA SER A 30 -4.75 -6.17 14.04
C SER A 30 -4.25 -7.62 13.91
N GLY A 31 -5.09 -8.52 13.42
CA GLY A 31 -4.72 -9.90 13.14
C GLY A 31 -3.54 -10.07 12.16
N THR A 32 -3.23 -9.08 11.31
CA THR A 32 -2.02 -9.11 10.47
C THR A 32 -0.76 -9.18 11.32
N LEU A 33 -0.69 -8.36 12.37
CA LEU A 33 0.45 -8.30 13.27
C LEU A 33 0.35 -9.32 14.42
N ASP A 34 -0.86 -9.55 14.98
CA ASP A 34 -1.06 -10.29 16.22
C ASP A 34 -1.28 -11.81 16.06
N LYS A 35 -1.63 -12.29 14.86
CA LYS A 35 -1.90 -13.72 14.68
C LYS A 35 -0.69 -14.58 15.10
N LYS A 36 -0.99 -15.73 15.74
CA LYS A 36 0.02 -16.68 16.25
C LYS A 36 0.98 -17.16 15.15
N SER A 37 0.44 -17.51 13.98
CA SER A 37 1.29 -17.88 12.83
C SER A 37 2.06 -16.66 12.32
N SER A 38 3.37 -16.77 12.29
CA SER A 38 4.28 -15.72 11.80
C SER A 38 4.69 -15.92 10.34
N SER A 39 4.17 -16.94 9.65
CA SER A 39 4.65 -17.31 8.31
C SER A 39 4.55 -16.17 7.29
N ALA A 40 3.41 -15.48 7.24
CA ALA A 40 3.23 -14.34 6.35
C ALA A 40 4.13 -13.16 6.74
N ARG A 41 4.20 -12.80 8.04
CA ARG A 41 5.07 -11.73 8.51
C ARG A 41 6.53 -12.00 8.21
N ARG A 42 6.98 -13.25 8.37
CA ARG A 42 8.35 -13.66 8.04
C ARG A 42 8.65 -13.51 6.56
N GLU A 43 7.72 -13.91 5.68
CA GLU A 43 7.87 -13.73 4.23
C GLU A 43 7.94 -12.24 3.86
N LEU A 44 7.07 -11.41 4.44
CA LEU A 44 7.11 -9.97 4.25
C LEU A 44 8.42 -9.36 4.78
N ALA A 45 8.87 -9.78 5.96
CA ALA A 45 10.08 -9.28 6.60
C ALA A 45 11.37 -9.65 5.85
N ALA A 46 11.37 -10.80 5.18
CA ALA A 46 12.46 -11.16 4.30
C ALA A 46 12.61 -10.17 3.13
N ARG A 47 11.54 -9.52 2.73
CA ARG A 47 11.46 -8.62 1.56
C ARG A 47 11.37 -7.15 1.91
N ALA A 48 10.95 -6.81 3.12
CA ALA A 48 10.72 -5.44 3.56
C ALA A 48 11.12 -5.23 5.02
N GLU A 49 11.36 -3.97 5.36
CA GLU A 49 11.59 -3.50 6.72
C GLU A 49 10.31 -2.85 7.23
N LEU A 50 9.99 -3.02 8.51
CA LEU A 50 8.98 -2.21 9.16
C LEU A 50 9.56 -0.81 9.41
N VAL A 51 8.98 0.20 8.77
CA VAL A 51 9.34 1.60 9.04
C VAL A 51 8.66 2.07 10.31
N CYS A 52 7.35 1.88 10.38
CA CYS A 52 6.56 2.13 11.58
C CYS A 52 5.22 1.38 11.49
N ALA A 53 4.55 1.26 12.62
CA ALA A 53 3.16 0.87 12.70
C ALA A 53 2.45 1.72 13.74
N ALA A 54 1.12 1.86 13.63
CA ALA A 54 0.31 2.49 14.67
C ALA A 54 -0.99 1.71 14.84
N ARG A 55 -1.32 1.37 16.07
CA ARG A 55 -2.57 0.69 16.42
C ARG A 55 -3.67 1.71 16.66
N LEU A 56 -4.72 1.61 15.88
CA LEU A 56 -5.86 2.51 15.90
C LEU A 56 -6.94 2.02 16.86
N PRO A 57 -7.71 2.94 17.46
CA PRO A 57 -8.88 2.58 18.26
C PRO A 57 -9.90 1.76 17.47
N ASP A 58 -10.63 0.90 18.15
CA ASP A 58 -11.69 0.09 17.55
C ASP A 58 -12.88 0.94 17.04
N SER A 59 -12.98 2.19 17.48
CA SER A 59 -13.96 3.18 17.03
C SER A 59 -13.66 3.78 15.65
N THR A 60 -12.45 3.59 15.09
CA THR A 60 -11.96 4.23 13.86
C THR A 60 -12.93 4.14 12.69
N PHE A 61 -13.55 2.99 12.47
CA PHE A 61 -14.45 2.76 11.35
C PHE A 61 -15.94 2.72 11.74
N ARG A 62 -16.26 3.08 12.99
CA ARG A 62 -17.66 3.05 13.47
C ARG A 62 -18.57 3.98 12.68
N ALA A 63 -18.12 5.22 12.43
CA ALA A 63 -18.94 6.21 11.70
C ALA A 63 -18.99 5.95 10.19
N SER A 64 -17.88 5.48 9.59
CA SER A 64 -17.79 5.34 8.13
C SER A 64 -18.26 3.97 7.62
N ALA A 65 -18.09 2.91 8.39
CA ALA A 65 -18.40 1.53 7.97
C ALA A 65 -19.30 0.77 8.94
N GLY A 66 -19.77 1.39 10.04
CA GLY A 66 -20.65 0.76 11.03
C GLY A 66 -20.01 -0.41 11.79
N THR A 67 -18.68 -0.51 11.80
CA THR A 67 -17.95 -1.62 12.42
C THR A 67 -17.01 -1.15 13.51
N THR A 68 -16.81 -2.01 14.52
CA THR A 68 -15.82 -1.83 15.58
C THR A 68 -14.73 -2.88 15.40
N VAL A 69 -13.56 -2.45 14.95
CA VAL A 69 -12.42 -3.33 14.71
C VAL A 69 -11.12 -2.62 15.03
N THR A 70 -10.30 -3.26 15.85
CA THR A 70 -8.92 -2.79 16.08
C THR A 70 -8.12 -3.00 14.80
N SER A 71 -7.53 -1.92 14.32
CA SER A 71 -6.78 -1.90 13.07
C SER A 71 -5.40 -1.33 13.29
N ASP A 72 -4.48 -1.66 12.40
CA ASP A 72 -3.12 -1.15 12.41
C ASP A 72 -2.82 -0.42 11.09
N VAL A 73 -2.21 0.75 11.18
CA VAL A 73 -1.45 1.33 10.07
C VAL A 73 -0.10 0.62 10.05
N VAL A 74 0.30 0.07 8.93
CA VAL A 74 1.58 -0.63 8.78
C VAL A 74 2.30 -0.03 7.59
N VAL A 75 3.51 0.49 7.82
CA VAL A 75 4.36 1.07 6.78
C VAL A 75 5.61 0.22 6.62
N LEU A 76 5.77 -0.35 5.43
CA LEU A 76 6.90 -1.19 5.07
C LEU A 76 7.75 -0.49 4.01
N ARG A 77 9.08 -0.66 4.08
CA ARG A 77 10.02 -0.27 3.04
C ARG A 77 10.59 -1.50 2.38
N LYS A 78 10.46 -1.61 1.06
CA LYS A 78 11.03 -2.73 0.30
C LYS A 78 12.55 -2.74 0.42
N ARG A 79 13.11 -3.87 0.82
CA ARG A 79 14.57 -4.08 0.90
C ARG A 79 15.19 -4.05 -0.49
N HIS A 80 16.45 -3.65 -0.58
CA HIS A 80 17.24 -3.78 -1.80
C HIS A 80 17.60 -5.24 -2.08
N GLU A 81 17.91 -5.99 -1.02
CA GLU A 81 18.22 -7.41 -1.06
C GLU A 81 17.33 -8.14 -0.06
N ARG A 82 16.88 -9.31 -0.44
CA ARG A 82 16.10 -10.20 0.44
C ARG A 82 17.04 -10.77 1.52
N ILE A 83 16.60 -10.73 2.78
CA ILE A 83 17.28 -11.44 3.88
C ILE A 83 16.75 -12.88 3.99
N SER A 84 17.47 -13.71 4.72
CA SER A 84 17.06 -15.09 4.99
C SER A 84 15.79 -15.15 5.84
N ASN A 85 15.07 -16.26 5.77
CA ASN A 85 13.88 -16.47 6.60
C ASN A 85 14.24 -16.60 8.09
N GLU A 86 15.44 -17.00 8.42
CA GLU A 86 15.95 -17.10 9.80
C GLU A 86 16.20 -15.71 10.38
N GLU A 87 16.90 -14.85 9.65
CA GLU A 87 17.08 -13.44 10.02
C GLU A 87 15.73 -12.73 10.18
N ALA A 88 14.83 -12.93 9.20
CA ALA A 88 13.49 -12.35 9.24
C ALA A 88 12.70 -12.80 10.49
N ALA A 89 12.81 -14.08 10.89
CA ALA A 89 12.12 -14.60 12.07
C ALA A 89 12.57 -13.94 13.39
N GLY A 90 13.80 -13.43 13.44
CA GLY A 90 14.37 -12.74 14.61
C GLY A 90 13.85 -11.31 14.80
N LEU A 91 13.24 -10.71 13.77
CA LEU A 91 12.79 -9.32 13.82
C LEU A 91 11.59 -9.14 14.79
N PRO A 92 11.55 -8.05 15.59
CA PRO A 92 10.52 -7.83 16.59
C PRO A 92 9.09 -7.91 16.02
N TRP A 93 8.84 -7.28 14.87
CA TRP A 93 7.51 -7.21 14.27
C TRP A 93 7.03 -8.53 13.64
N VAL A 94 7.88 -9.52 13.54
CA VAL A 94 7.52 -10.88 13.05
C VAL A 94 6.96 -11.74 14.19
N GLY A 95 7.51 -11.59 15.40
CA GLY A 95 7.11 -12.34 16.58
C GLY A 95 5.90 -11.74 17.28
N THR A 96 5.30 -12.54 18.16
CA THR A 96 4.24 -12.11 19.09
C THR A 96 4.61 -12.52 20.50
N VAL A 97 4.14 -11.74 21.48
CA VAL A 97 4.25 -12.05 22.91
C VAL A 97 2.86 -12.24 23.51
N GLU A 98 2.76 -12.93 24.62
CA GLU A 98 1.52 -13.04 25.38
C GLU A 98 1.27 -11.73 26.13
N HIS A 99 0.07 -11.19 26.00
CA HIS A 99 -0.37 -9.99 26.70
C HIS A 99 -1.03 -10.35 28.04
N SER A 100 -2.16 -11.06 28.00
CA SER A 100 -2.88 -11.61 29.15
C SER A 100 -3.87 -12.68 28.67
N ASP A 101 -4.26 -13.60 29.54
CA ASP A 101 -5.30 -14.60 29.29
C ASP A 101 -5.10 -15.39 27.98
N GLY A 102 -3.86 -15.67 27.59
CA GLY A 102 -3.51 -16.35 26.35
C GLY A 102 -3.67 -15.50 25.09
N VAL A 103 -4.10 -14.25 25.20
CA VAL A 103 -4.19 -13.30 24.08
C VAL A 103 -2.80 -12.80 23.72
N ARG A 104 -2.52 -12.76 22.44
CA ARG A 104 -1.21 -12.36 21.91
C ARG A 104 -1.26 -10.99 21.29
N VAL A 105 -0.14 -10.30 21.38
CA VAL A 105 0.11 -9.02 20.72
C VAL A 105 1.44 -9.10 19.97
N ASN A 106 1.56 -8.37 18.88
CA ASN A 106 2.82 -8.24 18.16
C ASN A 106 3.92 -7.72 19.11
N ARG A 107 5.11 -8.33 19.05
CA ARG A 107 6.22 -7.94 19.93
C ARG A 107 6.61 -6.48 19.73
N TRP A 108 6.69 -6.02 18.49
CA TRP A 108 7.02 -4.63 18.18
C TRP A 108 5.99 -3.65 18.79
N ILE A 109 4.68 -3.95 18.67
CA ILE A 109 3.61 -3.15 19.31
C ILE A 109 3.74 -3.17 20.84
N ALA A 110 4.09 -4.29 21.44
CA ALA A 110 4.30 -4.40 22.89
C ALA A 110 5.49 -3.57 23.39
N GLU A 111 6.55 -3.49 22.58
CA GLU A 111 7.78 -2.74 22.85
C GLU A 111 7.62 -1.23 22.57
N HIS A 112 6.67 -0.84 21.68
CA HIS A 112 6.40 0.55 21.27
C HIS A 112 5.00 0.98 21.71
N ARG A 113 4.83 1.22 22.99
CA ARG A 113 3.52 1.59 23.54
C ARG A 113 3.00 2.92 23.00
N GLU A 114 3.89 3.80 22.61
CA GLU A 114 3.60 5.05 21.91
C GLU A 114 2.95 4.85 20.53
N ALA A 115 3.07 3.66 19.95
CA ALA A 115 2.41 3.29 18.70
C ALA A 115 0.92 2.93 18.89
N VAL A 116 0.44 2.80 20.13
CA VAL A 116 -0.94 2.47 20.44
C VAL A 116 -1.72 3.77 20.72
N LEU A 117 -2.68 4.07 19.85
CA LEU A 117 -3.50 5.30 19.94
C LEU A 117 -4.80 5.08 20.74
N GLY A 118 -4.69 4.39 21.85
CA GLY A 118 -5.76 4.06 22.76
C GLY A 118 -5.27 3.15 23.87
N GLU A 119 -6.17 2.43 24.52
CA GLU A 119 -5.87 1.47 25.57
C GLU A 119 -6.10 0.03 25.09
N LEU A 120 -5.16 -0.87 25.40
CA LEU A 120 -5.28 -2.28 25.05
C LEU A 120 -6.07 -3.01 26.12
N GLU A 121 -7.20 -3.58 25.74
CA GLU A 121 -8.09 -4.36 26.61
C GLU A 121 -8.38 -5.73 26.00
N VAL A 122 -8.44 -6.76 26.84
CA VAL A 122 -8.94 -8.06 26.42
C VAL A 122 -10.47 -8.04 26.45
N VAL A 123 -11.06 -8.32 25.31
CA VAL A 123 -12.53 -8.37 25.14
C VAL A 123 -12.95 -9.73 24.63
N SER A 124 -14.21 -10.11 24.92
CA SER A 124 -14.81 -11.32 24.36
C SER A 124 -15.16 -11.08 22.90
N GLY A 125 -14.62 -11.87 22.00
CA GLY A 125 -14.92 -11.82 20.57
C GLY A 125 -15.68 -13.08 20.10
N PRO A 126 -16.11 -13.09 18.84
CA PRO A 126 -16.85 -14.24 18.26
C PRO A 126 -16.09 -15.56 18.29
N TYR A 127 -14.75 -15.49 18.34
CA TYR A 127 -13.86 -16.66 18.29
C TYR A 127 -13.03 -16.83 19.59
N GLY A 128 -13.46 -16.18 20.68
CA GLY A 128 -12.76 -16.20 21.97
C GLY A 128 -12.18 -14.84 22.35
N PRO A 129 -11.39 -14.79 23.42
CA PRO A 129 -10.74 -13.56 23.88
C PRO A 129 -9.86 -12.96 22.77
N GLN A 130 -9.97 -11.66 22.57
CA GLN A 130 -9.17 -10.89 21.60
C GLN A 130 -8.72 -9.58 22.20
N LEU A 131 -7.65 -9.01 21.66
CA LEU A 131 -7.14 -7.71 22.08
C LEU A 131 -7.84 -6.60 21.28
N ALA A 132 -8.50 -5.70 21.98
CA ALA A 132 -9.08 -4.49 21.42
C ALA A 132 -8.26 -3.27 21.82
N CYS A 133 -8.19 -2.28 20.95
CA CYS A 133 -7.67 -0.95 21.28
C CYS A 133 -8.87 -0.03 21.51
N LYS A 134 -9.11 0.35 22.75
CA LYS A 134 -10.20 1.25 23.15
C LYS A 134 -9.74 2.70 23.07
N GLY A 135 -10.59 3.57 22.55
CA GLY A 135 -10.27 5.00 22.46
C GLY A 135 -11.21 5.75 21.53
N ASP A 136 -11.03 7.05 21.51
CA ASP A 136 -11.76 7.95 20.61
C ASP A 136 -10.98 8.16 19.30
N TRP A 137 -11.65 7.98 18.17
CA TRP A 137 -11.02 8.17 16.87
C TRP A 137 -10.63 9.62 16.58
N ALA A 138 -11.40 10.62 17.07
CA ALA A 138 -11.08 12.02 16.79
C ALA A 138 -9.76 12.43 17.47
N GLU A 139 -9.55 11.97 18.71
CA GLU A 139 -8.29 12.18 19.44
C GLU A 139 -7.13 11.44 18.75
N ALA A 140 -7.32 10.18 18.39
CA ALA A 140 -6.33 9.39 17.69
C ALA A 140 -5.96 10.00 16.33
N ALA A 141 -6.94 10.45 15.55
CA ALA A 141 -6.71 11.08 14.25
C ALA A 141 -5.88 12.36 14.35
N ALA A 142 -6.12 13.18 15.38
CA ALA A 142 -5.39 14.41 15.62
C ALA A 142 -3.90 14.17 15.88
N SER A 143 -3.55 13.03 16.49
CA SER A 143 -2.16 12.69 16.84
C SER A 143 -1.47 11.74 15.87
N LEU A 144 -2.22 11.04 15.02
CA LEU A 144 -1.73 9.94 14.16
C LEU A 144 -0.54 10.35 13.29
N ALA A 145 -0.65 11.48 12.58
CA ALA A 145 0.41 11.92 11.67
C ALA A 145 1.72 12.21 12.42
N GLY A 146 1.65 12.96 13.52
CA GLY A 146 2.81 13.24 14.36
C GLY A 146 3.43 11.96 14.92
N ARG A 147 2.60 11.04 15.40
CA ARG A 147 3.05 9.76 15.94
C ARG A 147 3.75 8.89 14.90
N LEU A 148 3.20 8.80 13.70
CA LEU A 148 3.85 8.07 12.60
C LEU A 148 5.19 8.69 12.20
N MET A 149 5.29 10.03 12.21
CA MET A 149 6.56 10.72 11.95
C MET A 149 7.61 10.43 13.03
N GLU A 150 7.23 10.47 14.31
CA GLU A 150 8.11 10.14 15.43
C GLU A 150 8.60 8.68 15.34
N LEU A 151 7.71 7.74 15.10
CA LEU A 151 8.03 6.31 14.99
C LEU A 151 8.89 6.00 13.74
N ALA A 152 8.73 6.76 12.67
CA ALA A 152 9.52 6.63 11.46
C ALA A 152 10.88 7.37 11.53
N ALA A 153 11.09 8.20 12.55
CA ALA A 153 12.31 8.98 12.71
C ALA A 153 13.54 8.04 12.80
N GLY A 154 14.55 8.30 11.96
CA GLY A 154 15.74 7.46 11.85
C GLY A 154 15.58 6.19 11.01
N SER A 155 14.35 5.83 10.59
CA SER A 155 14.13 4.70 9.69
C SER A 155 14.23 5.09 8.21
N TYR A 156 14.20 6.38 7.90
CA TYR A 156 14.31 6.89 6.55
C TYR A 156 15.74 7.40 6.30
N GLU A 157 16.49 6.63 5.52
CA GLU A 157 17.70 7.15 4.88
C GLU A 157 17.29 7.75 3.54
N GLU A 158 17.52 9.04 3.38
CA GLU A 158 17.39 9.70 2.08
C GLU A 158 18.48 9.13 1.15
N ARG A 159 18.13 8.07 0.43
CA ARG A 159 18.99 7.59 -0.64
C ARG A 159 18.62 8.34 -1.90
N PRO A 160 19.61 8.91 -2.62
CA PRO A 160 19.36 9.49 -3.92
C PRO A 160 18.57 8.48 -4.75
N LEU A 161 17.46 8.93 -5.33
CA LEU A 161 16.77 8.13 -6.34
C LEU A 161 17.85 7.68 -7.33
N PRO A 162 17.97 6.37 -7.65
CA PRO A 162 18.80 5.98 -8.78
C PRO A 162 18.36 6.90 -9.91
N ALA A 163 19.28 7.62 -10.50
CA ALA A 163 19.00 8.52 -11.61
C ALA A 163 18.03 7.78 -12.53
N ALA A 164 16.88 8.39 -12.80
CA ALA A 164 15.84 7.77 -13.61
C ALA A 164 16.56 7.15 -14.80
N ARG A 165 16.43 5.85 -14.99
CA ARG A 165 17.13 5.14 -16.09
C ARG A 165 16.74 5.85 -17.37
N GLY A 166 17.69 6.67 -17.90
CA GLY A 166 17.48 7.57 -19.01
C GLY A 166 16.45 8.65 -18.64
N GLY A 167 16.88 9.80 -18.16
CA GLY A 167 16.09 11.01 -18.41
C GLY A 167 15.79 10.94 -19.90
N ALA A 168 14.48 10.94 -20.25
CA ALA A 168 14.11 11.04 -21.65
C ALA A 168 14.95 12.18 -22.22
N ALA A 169 15.75 11.93 -23.24
CA ALA A 169 16.40 13.01 -23.96
C ALA A 169 15.29 13.99 -24.32
N ALA A 170 15.56 15.28 -24.43
CA ALA A 170 14.55 16.27 -24.79
C ALA A 170 13.76 15.88 -26.06
N ALA A 171 14.29 14.97 -26.89
CA ALA A 171 13.67 14.34 -28.03
C ALA A 171 12.56 13.33 -27.69
N ASP A 172 12.48 12.85 -26.42
CA ASP A 172 11.49 11.87 -25.97
C ASP A 172 10.31 12.51 -25.24
N LEU A 173 10.19 13.83 -25.29
CA LEU A 173 9.09 14.61 -24.71
C LEU A 173 8.41 15.41 -25.83
N ILE A 174 7.08 15.40 -25.84
CA ILE A 174 6.25 16.22 -26.71
C ILE A 174 5.19 16.94 -25.87
N GLU A 175 4.58 17.97 -26.44
CA GLU A 175 3.42 18.63 -25.86
C GLU A 175 2.25 17.64 -25.73
N ALA A 176 1.46 17.75 -24.67
CA ALA A 176 0.36 16.84 -24.43
C ALA A 176 -0.73 16.95 -25.51
N ASP A 177 -1.09 15.83 -26.13
CA ASP A 177 -2.29 15.75 -26.95
C ASP A 177 -3.54 15.83 -26.04
N PRO A 178 -4.40 16.84 -26.25
CA PRO A 178 -5.60 17.02 -25.40
C PRO A 178 -6.57 15.83 -25.47
N SER A 179 -6.55 15.05 -26.55
CA SER A 179 -7.41 13.87 -26.70
C SER A 179 -7.01 12.72 -25.79
N VAL A 180 -5.76 12.67 -25.35
CA VAL A 180 -5.25 11.69 -24.41
C VAL A 180 -5.48 12.18 -22.98
N PRO A 181 -6.21 11.47 -22.11
CA PRO A 181 -6.39 11.87 -20.71
C PRO A 181 -5.08 11.88 -19.95
N ASP A 182 -4.99 12.78 -18.96
CA ASP A 182 -3.86 12.80 -18.04
C ASP A 182 -3.70 11.44 -17.32
N GLY A 183 -2.44 11.02 -17.09
CA GLY A 183 -2.14 9.72 -16.52
C GLY A 183 -2.40 8.52 -17.44
N CYS A 184 -2.65 8.74 -18.73
CA CYS A 184 -2.97 7.69 -19.70
C CYS A 184 -1.94 7.60 -20.82
N TYR A 185 -1.92 6.42 -21.46
CA TYR A 185 -1.20 6.20 -22.72
C TYR A 185 -2.05 6.62 -23.91
N GLY A 186 -1.40 7.20 -24.93
CA GLY A 186 -1.99 7.51 -26.22
C GLY A 186 -1.02 7.19 -27.36
N VAL A 187 -1.53 7.07 -28.58
CA VAL A 187 -0.72 6.87 -29.77
C VAL A 187 -0.70 8.18 -30.58
N VAL A 188 0.47 8.82 -30.65
CA VAL A 188 0.70 10.03 -31.41
C VAL A 188 1.80 9.77 -32.44
N ASP A 189 1.57 10.09 -33.71
CA ASP A 189 2.48 9.84 -34.83
C ASP A 189 3.02 8.39 -34.89
N GLY A 190 2.15 7.42 -34.57
CA GLY A 190 2.49 6.00 -34.59
C GLY A 190 3.34 5.53 -33.43
N ALA A 191 3.78 6.39 -32.51
CA ALA A 191 4.50 6.05 -31.29
C ALA A 191 3.56 6.02 -30.07
N LEU A 192 3.91 5.23 -29.05
CA LEU A 192 3.16 5.14 -27.80
C LEU A 192 3.74 6.15 -26.79
N TRP A 193 2.89 7.01 -26.27
CA TRP A 193 3.24 8.06 -25.33
C TRP A 193 2.43 7.96 -24.05
N TYR A 194 3.02 8.37 -22.94
CA TYR A 194 2.34 8.50 -21.65
C TYR A 194 2.18 9.97 -21.30
N ARG A 195 0.95 10.42 -21.07
CA ARG A 195 0.66 11.79 -20.68
C ARG A 195 0.87 12.01 -19.19
N GLU A 196 1.57 13.10 -18.85
CA GLU A 196 1.83 13.56 -17.50
C GLU A 196 1.68 15.10 -17.48
N GLY A 197 0.49 15.57 -17.12
CA GLY A 197 0.13 16.99 -17.18
C GLY A 197 0.13 17.53 -18.62
N ASP A 198 0.95 18.56 -18.85
CA ASP A 198 1.05 19.27 -20.13
C ASP A 198 2.08 18.67 -21.11
N THR A 199 2.67 17.53 -20.75
CA THR A 199 3.66 16.83 -21.59
C THR A 199 3.33 15.37 -21.76
N MET A 200 3.89 14.76 -22.81
CA MET A 200 3.85 13.33 -23.02
C MET A 200 5.26 12.78 -23.18
N ARG A 201 5.51 11.64 -22.57
CA ARG A 201 6.80 10.94 -22.61
C ARG A 201 6.68 9.68 -23.48
N LEU A 202 7.68 9.46 -24.35
CA LEU A 202 7.76 8.28 -25.19
C LEU A 202 7.84 7.01 -24.33
N TYR A 203 7.07 5.98 -24.73
CA TYR A 203 7.13 4.68 -24.07
C TYR A 203 8.47 3.99 -24.32
N GLY A 204 9.24 3.77 -23.25
CA GLY A 204 10.56 3.12 -23.29
C GLY A 204 10.59 1.69 -22.75
N GLY A 205 9.43 1.05 -22.59
CA GLY A 205 9.33 -0.30 -22.03
C GLY A 205 9.44 -1.43 -23.07
N PRO A 206 9.25 -2.70 -22.62
CA PRO A 206 9.34 -3.87 -23.49
C PRO A 206 8.30 -3.86 -24.61
N LYS A 207 8.69 -4.28 -25.82
CA LYS A 207 7.80 -4.37 -27.01
C LYS A 207 6.56 -5.25 -26.75
N SER A 208 6.68 -6.30 -25.95
CA SER A 208 5.55 -7.17 -25.61
C SER A 208 4.48 -6.47 -24.78
N GLN A 209 4.87 -5.52 -23.93
CA GLN A 209 3.94 -4.69 -23.17
C GLN A 209 3.39 -3.55 -24.03
N GLU A 210 4.20 -2.98 -24.92
CA GLU A 210 3.78 -1.93 -25.84
C GLU A 210 2.55 -2.32 -26.66
N ALA A 211 2.57 -3.49 -27.28
CA ALA A 211 1.45 -3.99 -28.07
C ALA A 211 0.15 -4.08 -27.24
N ARG A 212 0.26 -4.55 -26.00
CA ARG A 212 -0.87 -4.67 -25.09
C ARG A 212 -1.40 -3.29 -24.67
N ILE A 213 -0.52 -2.35 -24.36
CA ILE A 213 -0.90 -0.99 -23.96
C ILE A 213 -1.57 -0.26 -25.13
N ARG A 214 -1.05 -0.40 -26.36
CA ARG A 214 -1.67 0.14 -27.57
C ARG A 214 -3.09 -0.37 -27.76
N ALA A 215 -3.30 -1.68 -27.60
CA ALA A 215 -4.62 -2.28 -27.74
C ALA A 215 -5.61 -1.73 -26.69
N LEU A 216 -5.17 -1.56 -25.44
CA LEU A 216 -6.00 -1.01 -24.36
C LEU A 216 -6.30 0.49 -24.58
N ALA A 217 -5.33 1.28 -25.05
CA ALA A 217 -5.54 2.68 -25.40
C ALA A 217 -6.56 2.81 -26.54
N GLY A 218 -6.41 2.01 -27.60
CA GLY A 218 -7.37 1.99 -28.71
C GLY A 218 -8.78 1.58 -28.28
N LEU A 219 -8.91 0.58 -27.40
CA LEU A 219 -10.22 0.18 -26.87
C LEU A 219 -10.88 1.29 -26.05
N ARG A 220 -10.12 2.01 -25.23
CA ARG A 220 -10.59 3.18 -24.49
C ARG A 220 -11.12 4.27 -25.45
N ASP A 221 -10.36 4.58 -26.48
CA ASP A 221 -10.68 5.66 -27.41
C ASP A 221 -11.92 5.33 -28.24
N LEU A 222 -12.04 4.10 -28.73
CA LEU A 222 -13.27 3.59 -29.39
C LEU A 222 -14.48 3.64 -28.44
N GLY A 223 -14.31 3.28 -27.16
CA GLY A 223 -15.39 3.37 -26.17
C GLY A 223 -15.87 4.81 -25.94
N ARG A 224 -14.95 5.77 -25.95
CA ARG A 224 -15.29 7.20 -25.83
C ARG A 224 -16.02 7.72 -27.05
N GLU A 225 -15.55 7.37 -28.23
CA GLU A 225 -16.21 7.72 -29.50
C GLU A 225 -17.62 7.15 -29.55
N TYR A 226 -17.80 5.88 -29.19
CA TYR A 226 -19.12 5.26 -29.11
C TYR A 226 -20.07 5.98 -28.14
N LEU A 227 -19.60 6.30 -26.95
CA LEU A 227 -20.41 7.04 -25.95
C LEU A 227 -20.74 8.45 -26.44
N ALA A 228 -19.83 9.14 -27.12
CA ALA A 228 -20.08 10.46 -27.70
C ALA A 228 -21.15 10.40 -28.79
N LEU A 229 -21.13 9.38 -29.66
CA LEU A 229 -22.16 9.16 -30.68
C LEU A 229 -23.52 8.84 -30.08
N GLN A 230 -23.56 8.03 -29.00
CA GLN A 230 -24.81 7.76 -28.30
C GLN A 230 -25.41 9.03 -27.64
N SER A 231 -24.56 9.87 -27.05
CA SER A 231 -25.02 11.13 -26.43
C SER A 231 -25.53 12.11 -27.50
N ALA A 232 -24.88 12.21 -28.64
CA ALA A 232 -25.33 13.06 -29.76
C ALA A 232 -26.63 12.58 -30.41
N GLY A 233 -26.88 11.27 -30.46
CA GLY A 233 -28.13 10.71 -31.00
C GLY A 233 -29.31 10.72 -30.03
N ALA A 234 -29.08 10.98 -28.73
CA ALA A 234 -30.14 11.09 -27.73
C ALA A 234 -30.80 12.48 -27.68
N ASP A 235 -30.16 13.49 -28.28
CA ASP A 235 -30.69 14.88 -28.34
C ASP A 235 -31.61 15.08 -29.58
N ASP A 236 -31.77 14.08 -30.46
CA ASP A 236 -32.61 14.14 -31.68
C ASP A 236 -33.95 13.39 -31.57
N GLU A 237 -34.33 12.83 -30.41
CA GLU A 237 -35.66 12.27 -30.08
C GLU A 237 -36.36 13.12 -29.02
#